data_6aef0eb02f4a4330f48fbd9f4d1071cd
#
_entry.id   6aef0eb02f4a4330f48fbd9f4d1071cd
#
_cell.length_a   1.000
_cell.length_b   1.000
_cell.length_c   1.000
_cell.angle_alpha   90.00
_cell.angle_beta   90.00
_cell.angle_gamma   90.00
#
_symmetry.space_group_name_H-M   'P 1'
#
loop_
_entity.id
_entity.type
_entity.pdbx_description
1 polymer ?
#
loop_
_entity_poly.entity_id
_entity_poly.type
_entity_poly.pdbx_seq_one_letter_code
_entity_poly.pdbx_strand_id
1 'polypeptide(L)'
;MSSDNTPRLLTVAVTSRALFDLEESHALFESEGVEAYSDFQRTHEDDVLAPGMAYSVVRKLLALNEGAPADAPRVEVILLSRNSADTGLRIFNSIQHHQLGIVRATFT
;
A
#
# COMPACT_ATOMS: atom_id res chain seq x y z
N MET A 1 -30.20 19.29 -1.77
CA MET A 1 -28.90 19.18 -2.44
C MET A 1 -27.92 20.18 -1.85
N SER A 2 -26.73 19.75 -1.65
CA SER A 2 -25.70 20.66 -1.18
C SER A 2 -25.39 21.71 -2.26
N SER A 3 -25.36 22.96 -1.88
CA SER A 3 -24.90 24.03 -2.76
C SER A 3 -23.37 24.13 -2.79
N ASP A 4 -22.70 23.24 -2.07
CA ASP A 4 -21.26 23.22 -1.99
C ASP A 4 -20.67 22.66 -3.28
N ASN A 5 -19.86 23.48 -3.96
CA ASN A 5 -19.16 23.09 -5.17
C ASN A 5 -17.74 22.60 -4.89
N THR A 6 -17.38 22.44 -3.61
CA THR A 6 -16.07 21.95 -3.24
C THR A 6 -15.92 20.49 -3.66
N PRO A 7 -14.89 20.14 -4.43
CA PRO A 7 -14.65 18.74 -4.76
C PRO A 7 -14.50 17.89 -3.50
N ARG A 8 -15.16 16.76 -3.48
CA ARG A 8 -15.06 15.83 -2.36
C ARG A 8 -13.90 14.89 -2.60
N LEU A 9 -13.09 14.72 -1.57
CA LEU A 9 -12.01 13.75 -1.56
C LEU A 9 -12.62 12.36 -1.34
N LEU A 10 -12.36 11.45 -2.26
CA LEU A 10 -12.70 10.05 -2.09
C LEU A 10 -11.52 9.38 -1.35
N THR A 11 -11.79 8.87 -0.16
CA THR A 11 -10.78 8.16 0.62
C THR A 11 -11.03 6.67 0.52
N VAL A 12 -10.02 5.93 0.07
CA VAL A 12 -10.09 4.48 -0.10
C VAL A 12 -9.02 3.84 0.76
N ALA A 13 -9.42 2.89 1.60
CA ALA A 13 -8.49 2.11 2.40
C ALA A 13 -8.22 0.77 1.71
N VAL A 14 -6.95 0.37 1.65
CA VAL A 14 -6.53 -0.89 1.06
C VAL A 14 -5.56 -1.58 2.01
N THR A 15 -5.68 -2.90 2.12
CA THR A 15 -4.72 -3.67 2.92
C THR A 15 -3.46 -3.93 2.11
N SER A 16 -2.34 -4.08 2.81
CA SER A 16 -1.07 -4.39 2.16
C SER A 16 -1.12 -5.73 1.41
N ARG A 17 -1.85 -6.71 1.92
CA ARG A 17 -2.00 -8.02 1.26
C ARG A 17 -2.83 -7.95 -0.01
N ALA A 18 -3.74 -6.99 -0.12
CA ALA A 18 -4.50 -6.78 -1.34
C ALA A 18 -3.70 -5.99 -2.36
N LEU A 19 -2.89 -5.04 -1.90
CA LEU A 19 -2.09 -4.19 -2.77
C LEU A 19 -0.90 -4.94 -3.37
N PHE A 20 -0.21 -5.75 -2.57
CA PHE A 20 0.98 -6.50 -2.99
C PHE A 20 0.83 -7.99 -2.69
N ASP A 21 1.55 -8.80 -3.46
CA ASP A 21 1.62 -10.24 -3.21
C ASP A 21 2.61 -10.51 -2.06
N LEU A 22 2.06 -10.92 -0.92
CA LEU A 22 2.82 -11.27 0.28
C LEU A 22 2.74 -12.77 0.59
N GLU A 23 2.32 -13.58 -0.37
CA GLU A 23 2.08 -15.01 -0.17
C GLU A 23 3.34 -15.76 0.30
N GLU A 24 4.48 -15.47 -0.30
CA GLU A 24 5.74 -16.10 0.09
C GLU A 24 6.09 -15.82 1.54
N SER A 25 5.99 -14.56 1.95
CA SER A 25 6.26 -14.16 3.33
C SER A 25 5.28 -14.78 4.32
N HIS A 26 4.00 -14.84 3.93
CA HIS A 26 2.94 -15.41 4.76
C HIS A 26 3.13 -16.91 4.93
N ALA A 27 3.48 -17.63 3.88
CA ALA A 27 3.78 -19.05 3.94
C ALA A 27 4.95 -19.33 4.88
N LEU A 28 5.98 -18.51 4.85
CA LEU A 28 7.12 -18.64 5.74
C LEU A 28 6.72 -18.41 7.20
N PHE A 29 5.89 -17.39 7.45
CA PHE A 29 5.37 -17.12 8.79
C PHE A 29 4.62 -18.33 9.36
N GLU A 30 3.74 -18.94 8.56
CA GLU A 30 2.96 -20.09 8.99
C GLU A 30 3.82 -21.32 9.24
N SER A 31 4.88 -21.53 8.45
CA SER A 31 5.70 -22.73 8.55
C SER A 31 6.84 -22.60 9.57
N GLU A 32 7.43 -21.42 9.73
CA GLU A 32 8.65 -21.26 10.51
C GLU A 32 8.59 -20.20 11.61
N GLY A 33 7.47 -19.44 11.67
CA GLY A 33 7.22 -18.53 12.78
C GLY A 33 7.69 -17.10 12.57
N VAL A 34 7.56 -16.31 13.64
CA VAL A 34 7.75 -14.84 13.61
C VAL A 34 9.20 -14.47 13.35
N GLU A 35 10.14 -15.14 13.98
CA GLU A 35 11.56 -14.80 13.87
C GLU A 35 12.08 -15.00 12.45
N ALA A 36 11.76 -16.14 11.86
CA ALA A 36 12.14 -16.44 10.47
C ALA A 36 11.46 -15.47 9.50
N TYR A 37 10.23 -15.11 9.77
CA TYR A 37 9.49 -14.11 8.97
C TYR A 37 10.18 -12.75 9.01
N SER A 38 10.55 -12.27 10.20
CA SER A 38 11.22 -10.98 10.35
C SER A 38 12.58 -10.98 9.67
N ASP A 39 13.36 -12.05 9.79
CA ASP A 39 14.65 -12.18 9.12
C ASP A 39 14.50 -12.18 7.61
N PHE A 40 13.48 -12.88 7.09
CA PHE A 40 13.18 -12.90 5.67
C PHE A 40 12.88 -11.49 5.15
N GLN A 41 12.00 -10.76 5.84
CA GLN A 41 11.63 -9.41 5.42
C GLN A 41 12.82 -8.45 5.47
N ARG A 42 13.65 -8.57 6.48
CA ARG A 42 14.86 -7.74 6.62
C ARG A 42 15.87 -8.00 5.51
N THR A 43 16.07 -9.28 5.17
CA THR A 43 16.97 -9.68 4.10
C THR A 43 16.47 -9.24 2.73
N HIS A 44 15.13 -9.18 2.56
CA HIS A 44 14.50 -8.86 1.28
C HIS A 44 13.89 -7.46 1.24
N GLU A 45 14.30 -6.57 2.14
CA GLU A 45 13.66 -5.24 2.24
C GLU A 45 13.77 -4.42 0.96
N ASP A 46 14.83 -4.64 0.18
CA ASP A 46 15.02 -3.95 -1.11
C ASP A 46 14.39 -4.70 -2.29
N ASP A 47 13.88 -5.89 -2.06
CA ASP A 47 13.20 -6.67 -3.10
C ASP A 47 11.78 -6.15 -3.27
N VAL A 48 11.46 -5.70 -4.48
CA VAL A 48 10.15 -5.15 -4.80
C VAL A 48 9.09 -6.23 -4.73
N LEU A 49 7.98 -5.92 -4.04
CA LEU A 49 6.85 -6.81 -3.98
C LEU A 49 6.09 -6.82 -5.31
N ALA A 50 5.65 -8.00 -5.73
CA ALA A 50 4.82 -8.12 -6.91
C ALA A 50 3.41 -7.56 -6.65
N PRO A 51 2.71 -7.07 -7.69
CA PRO A 51 1.35 -6.58 -7.54
C PRO A 51 0.39 -7.63 -7.01
N GLY A 52 -0.48 -7.24 -6.08
CA GLY A 52 -1.55 -8.07 -5.57
C GLY A 52 -2.87 -7.84 -6.31
N MET A 53 -3.94 -8.41 -5.77
CA MET A 53 -5.26 -8.38 -6.43
C MET A 53 -5.81 -6.96 -6.61
N ALA A 54 -5.57 -6.08 -5.64
CA ALA A 54 -6.11 -4.71 -5.68
C ALA A 54 -5.20 -3.71 -6.37
N TYR A 55 -3.99 -4.12 -6.78
CA TYR A 55 -3.00 -3.20 -7.35
C TYR A 55 -3.54 -2.42 -8.54
N SER A 56 -4.13 -3.12 -9.50
CA SER A 56 -4.66 -2.51 -10.72
C SER A 56 -5.77 -1.50 -10.42
N VAL A 57 -6.66 -1.83 -9.47
CA VAL A 57 -7.75 -0.93 -9.06
C VAL A 57 -7.19 0.32 -8.39
N VAL A 58 -6.23 0.16 -7.50
CA VAL A 58 -5.60 1.29 -6.80
C VAL A 58 -4.90 2.20 -7.79
N ARG A 59 -4.19 1.64 -8.75
CA ARG A 59 -3.50 2.42 -9.78
C ARG A 59 -4.48 3.25 -10.61
N LYS A 60 -5.61 2.66 -10.98
CA LYS A 60 -6.66 3.35 -11.72
C LYS A 60 -7.30 4.47 -10.89
N LEU A 61 -7.52 4.23 -9.60
CA LEU A 61 -8.06 5.26 -8.70
C LEU A 61 -7.09 6.42 -8.56
N LEU A 62 -5.81 6.15 -8.37
CA LEU A 62 -4.79 7.19 -8.25
C LEU A 62 -4.61 7.99 -9.55
N ALA A 63 -4.87 7.38 -10.69
CA ALA A 63 -4.83 8.06 -11.97
C ALA A 63 -5.88 9.18 -12.08
N LEU A 64 -6.94 9.13 -11.28
CA LEU A 64 -7.94 10.20 -11.22
C LEU A 64 -7.36 11.51 -10.67
N ASN A 65 -6.21 11.45 -10.02
CA ASN A 65 -5.54 12.66 -9.52
C ASN A 65 -4.75 13.39 -10.60
N GLU A 66 -4.60 12.80 -11.78
CA GLU A 66 -3.94 13.48 -12.89
C GLU A 66 -4.72 14.75 -13.25
N GLY A 67 -3.99 15.86 -13.32
CA GLY A 67 -4.60 17.16 -13.59
C GLY A 67 -5.23 17.82 -12.37
N ALA A 68 -5.32 17.15 -11.24
CA ALA A 68 -5.78 17.76 -10.00
C ALA A 68 -4.62 18.51 -9.33
N PRO A 69 -4.90 19.64 -8.62
CA PRO A 69 -3.87 20.31 -7.83
C PRO A 69 -3.28 19.39 -6.77
N ALA A 70 -1.98 19.53 -6.48
CA ALA A 70 -1.31 18.71 -5.49
C ALA A 70 -1.91 18.84 -4.09
N ASP A 71 -2.46 20.02 -3.76
CA ASP A 71 -3.10 20.29 -2.47
C ASP A 71 -4.60 19.96 -2.45
N ALA A 72 -5.15 19.51 -3.58
CA ALA A 72 -6.56 19.15 -3.70
C ALA A 72 -6.73 17.90 -4.57
N PRO A 73 -6.20 16.75 -4.14
CA PRO A 73 -6.37 15.50 -4.88
C PRO A 73 -7.84 15.06 -4.87
N ARG A 74 -8.23 14.30 -5.88
CA ARG A 74 -9.58 13.75 -5.99
C ARG A 74 -9.75 12.45 -5.21
N VAL A 75 -8.67 11.68 -5.10
CA VAL A 75 -8.66 10.39 -4.44
C VAL A 75 -7.45 10.32 -3.51
N GLU A 76 -7.71 9.81 -2.31
CA GLU A 76 -6.66 9.48 -1.34
C GLU A 76 -6.74 7.99 -1.05
N VAL A 77 -5.61 7.29 -1.19
CA VAL A 77 -5.52 5.87 -0.83
C VAL A 77 -4.73 5.77 0.46
N ILE A 78 -5.31 5.10 1.44
CA ILE A 78 -4.69 4.84 2.73
C ILE A 78 -4.33 3.36 2.80
N LEU A 79 -3.08 3.06 3.12
CA LEU A 79 -2.63 1.70 3.33
C LEU A 79 -2.86 1.30 4.78
N LEU A 80 -3.56 0.18 4.99
CA LEU A 80 -3.74 -0.42 6.30
C LEU A 80 -2.95 -1.73 6.36
N SER A 81 -2.11 -1.86 7.36
CA SER A 81 -1.23 -3.02 7.46
C SER A 81 -1.08 -3.47 8.90
N ARG A 82 -1.13 -4.77 9.14
CA ARG A 82 -0.84 -5.40 10.43
C ARG A 82 0.50 -6.11 10.38
N ASN A 83 1.46 -5.53 9.71
CA ASN A 83 2.77 -6.14 9.52
C ASN A 83 3.78 -5.55 10.49
N SER A 84 4.88 -6.29 10.68
CA SER A 84 6.02 -5.80 11.44
C SER A 84 6.67 -4.60 10.74
N ALA A 85 7.57 -3.91 11.46
CA ALA A 85 8.32 -2.80 10.88
C ALA A 85 9.17 -3.25 9.67
N ASP A 86 9.71 -4.47 9.72
CA ASP A 86 10.53 -5.00 8.62
C ASP A 86 9.69 -5.18 7.34
N THR A 87 8.49 -5.73 7.48
CA THR A 87 7.56 -5.85 6.36
C THR A 87 7.10 -4.46 5.89
N GLY A 88 6.85 -3.56 6.83
CA GLY A 88 6.46 -2.18 6.53
C GLY A 88 7.46 -1.48 5.64
N LEU A 89 8.76 -1.63 5.94
CA LEU A 89 9.82 -1.02 5.14
C LEU A 89 9.82 -1.56 3.71
N ARG A 90 9.68 -2.88 3.54
CA ARG A 90 9.59 -3.50 2.22
C ARG A 90 8.38 -3.01 1.44
N ILE A 91 7.24 -2.84 2.12
CA ILE A 91 6.02 -2.30 1.50
C ILE A 91 6.24 -0.86 1.05
N PHE A 92 6.84 -0.02 1.88
CA PHE A 92 7.15 1.37 1.52
C PHE A 92 8.09 1.45 0.32
N ASN A 93 9.14 0.63 0.30
CA ASN A 93 10.07 0.59 -0.81
C ASN A 93 9.37 0.17 -2.10
N SER A 94 8.44 -0.77 -2.01
CA SER A 94 7.64 -1.21 -3.16
C SER A 94 6.70 -0.11 -3.66
N ILE A 95 6.08 0.64 -2.76
CA ILE A 95 5.22 1.79 -3.12
C ILE A 95 6.04 2.81 -3.90
N GLN A 96 7.25 3.11 -3.45
CA GLN A 96 8.12 4.06 -4.14
C GLN A 96 8.59 3.54 -5.49
N HIS A 97 8.96 2.26 -5.57
CA HIS A 97 9.39 1.65 -6.83
C HIS A 97 8.30 1.70 -7.89
N HIS A 98 7.07 1.38 -7.51
CA HIS A 98 5.93 1.39 -8.42
C HIS A 98 5.36 2.80 -8.65
N GLN A 99 5.92 3.81 -7.97
CA GLN A 99 5.49 5.20 -8.09
C GLN A 99 4.01 5.39 -7.77
N LEU A 100 3.54 4.68 -6.75
CA LEU A 100 2.17 4.85 -6.26
C LEU A 100 2.07 6.10 -5.39
N GLY A 101 1.05 6.90 -5.60
CA GLY A 101 0.84 8.13 -4.84
C GLY A 101 0.15 7.89 -3.50
N ILE A 102 0.58 6.89 -2.76
CA ILE A 102 0.05 6.59 -1.43
C ILE A 102 0.90 7.32 -0.41
N VAL A 103 0.29 8.28 0.30
CA VAL A 103 1.03 9.15 1.23
C VAL A 103 0.74 8.85 2.69
N ARG A 104 -0.28 8.03 2.99
CA ARG A 104 -0.61 7.64 4.36
C ARG A 104 -0.67 6.14 4.50
N ALA A 105 -0.07 5.64 5.59
CA ALA A 105 -0.09 4.23 5.92
C ALA A 105 -0.20 4.06 7.43
N THR A 106 -0.93 3.04 7.85
CA THR A 106 -1.06 2.66 9.25
C THR A 106 -0.58 1.22 9.42
N PHE A 107 0.37 1.04 10.29
CA PHE A 107 0.91 -0.28 10.64
C PHE A 107 0.55 -0.59 12.10
N THR A 108 -0.13 -1.68 12.30
CA THR A 108 -0.55 -2.10 13.64
C THR A 108 -0.06 -3.49 14.00
#